data_004d0eb5e240636fa51ed94b1507ca14
#
_entry.id   004d0eb5e240636fa51ed94b1507ca14
#
_cell.length_a   1.000
_cell.length_b   1.000
_cell.length_c   1.000
_cell.angle_alpha   90.00
_cell.angle_beta   90.00
_cell.angle_gamma   90.00
#
_symmetry.space_group_name_H-M   'P 1'
#
loop_
_entity.id
_entity.type
_entity.pdbx_description
1 polymer ?
#
loop_
_entity_poly.entity_id
_entity_poly.type
_entity_poly.pdbx_seq_one_letter_code
_entity_poly.pdbx_strand_id
1 'polypeptide(L)'
;MEPIILKVEQITLEKMKKYYDSQMVPVDDTNLIFKAHAIGCDIIAKDNHTVEFSGANAFQEAKHWSKKIAKQLANMTTNIEDIFPYHHIGCAETGSTDYLGPICVVSCYVQEKDIELLKEFKIDDITTLSNREIIQCAKLIKDKLIYSLLILDNSHYNKMVSDGFNQANIKSKLYNQATVNVMQKVKQNVKVKVINQFVSPKTYFNYLKNEVIVVKDLMFVSDAEQKYMAVLAAEILSRYAYLQYFANMTKSLKMNLIRGSSSQVDVVAAKIAAKYGENILTKVVKLNFTNTKRVKALLKEQ
;
A
#
# COMPACT_ATOMS: atom_id res chain seq x y z
N MET A 1 2.02 2.78 27.68
CA MET A 1 1.15 3.87 27.17
C MET A 1 -0.20 3.76 27.85
N GLU A 2 -0.80 4.88 28.24
CA GLU A 2 -2.17 4.86 28.76
C GLU A 2 -3.14 4.45 27.66
N PRO A 3 -4.18 3.66 27.99
CA PRO A 3 -5.17 3.23 27.02
C PRO A 3 -5.99 4.40 26.49
N ILE A 4 -6.38 4.33 25.23
CA ILE A 4 -7.29 5.31 24.62
C ILE A 4 -8.72 4.81 24.82
N ILE A 5 -9.54 5.64 25.46
CA ILE A 5 -10.94 5.31 25.74
C ILE A 5 -11.84 6.17 24.85
N LEU A 6 -12.67 5.51 24.04
CA LEU A 6 -13.73 6.15 23.26
C LEU A 6 -15.09 5.82 23.85
N LYS A 7 -15.94 6.85 23.98
CA LYS A 7 -17.38 6.66 24.21
C LYS A 7 -18.06 6.68 22.85
N VAL A 8 -18.75 5.61 22.48
CA VAL A 8 -19.34 5.44 21.15
C VAL A 8 -20.85 5.19 21.24
N GLU A 9 -21.56 5.50 20.17
CA GLU A 9 -22.98 5.17 20.05
C GLU A 9 -23.16 3.67 19.72
N GLN A 10 -24.34 3.12 20.04
CA GLN A 10 -24.68 1.70 19.79
C GLN A 10 -24.41 1.28 18.33
N ILE A 11 -24.83 2.11 17.37
CA ILE A 11 -24.60 1.88 15.94
C ILE A 11 -23.12 1.75 15.60
N THR A 12 -22.26 2.55 16.23
CA THR A 12 -20.82 2.50 16.05
C THR A 12 -20.24 1.23 16.66
N LEU A 13 -20.72 0.84 17.81
CA LEU A 13 -20.31 -0.37 18.51
C LEU A 13 -20.60 -1.63 17.68
N GLU A 14 -21.79 -1.70 17.06
CA GLU A 14 -22.15 -2.80 16.15
C GLU A 14 -21.26 -2.85 14.90
N LYS A 15 -20.92 -1.67 14.35
CA LYS A 15 -19.96 -1.57 13.25
C LYS A 15 -18.57 -2.05 13.66
N MET A 16 -18.11 -1.68 14.87
CA MET A 16 -16.84 -2.14 15.43
C MET A 16 -16.84 -3.67 15.61
N LYS A 17 -17.89 -4.20 16.20
CA LYS A 17 -18.06 -5.65 16.39
C LYS A 17 -17.95 -6.40 15.06
N LYS A 18 -18.61 -5.90 14.01
CA LYS A 18 -18.52 -6.47 12.66
C LYS A 18 -17.15 -6.30 12.01
N TYR A 19 -16.48 -5.18 12.27
CA TYR A 19 -15.15 -4.89 11.73
C TYR A 19 -14.08 -5.82 12.30
N TYR A 20 -14.13 -6.08 13.63
CA TYR A 20 -13.17 -6.92 14.34
C TYR A 20 -13.57 -8.39 14.42
N ASP A 21 -14.63 -8.83 13.74
CA ASP A 21 -15.20 -10.18 13.83
C ASP A 21 -14.16 -11.32 13.72
N SER A 22 -13.23 -11.20 12.76
CA SER A 22 -12.16 -12.18 12.55
C SER A 22 -11.01 -12.11 13.56
N GLN A 23 -11.03 -11.14 14.46
CA GLN A 23 -10.00 -10.86 15.46
C GLN A 23 -10.53 -11.00 16.88
N MET A 24 -11.81 -11.40 17.01
CA MET A 24 -12.43 -11.58 18.33
C MET A 24 -11.82 -12.74 19.10
N VAL A 25 -11.74 -12.53 20.40
CA VAL A 25 -11.36 -13.56 21.37
C VAL A 25 -12.52 -13.86 22.31
N PRO A 26 -12.63 -15.08 22.84
CA PRO A 26 -13.64 -15.44 23.83
C PRO A 26 -13.62 -14.48 25.01
N VAL A 27 -14.81 -14.16 25.55
CA VAL A 27 -14.99 -13.26 26.68
C VAL A 27 -15.81 -13.98 27.74
N ASP A 28 -15.25 -14.11 28.93
CA ASP A 28 -15.95 -14.72 30.09
C ASP A 28 -16.54 -13.65 31.04
N ASP A 29 -16.31 -12.34 30.76
CA ASP A 29 -16.81 -11.23 31.58
C ASP A 29 -18.11 -10.69 30.99
N THR A 30 -19.18 -10.72 31.80
CA THR A 30 -20.53 -10.27 31.44
C THR A 30 -20.66 -8.77 31.17
N ASN A 31 -19.69 -7.95 31.61
CA ASN A 31 -19.67 -6.51 31.38
C ASN A 31 -19.01 -6.13 30.04
N LEU A 32 -18.50 -7.12 29.29
CA LEU A 32 -17.86 -6.90 28.01
C LEU A 32 -18.78 -7.31 26.86
N ILE A 33 -18.92 -6.42 25.87
CA ILE A 33 -19.67 -6.72 24.64
C ILE A 33 -18.82 -7.54 23.68
N PHE A 34 -17.53 -7.18 23.55
CA PHE A 34 -16.52 -7.98 22.83
C PHE A 34 -15.11 -7.59 23.25
N LYS A 35 -14.18 -8.51 23.01
CA LYS A 35 -12.75 -8.28 23.05
C LYS A 35 -12.16 -8.73 21.72
N ALA A 36 -11.20 -7.95 21.19
CA ALA A 36 -10.49 -8.29 19.95
C ALA A 36 -9.00 -8.00 20.10
N HIS A 37 -8.18 -8.81 19.43
CA HIS A 37 -6.74 -8.59 19.30
C HIS A 37 -6.42 -8.18 17.86
N ALA A 38 -6.38 -6.86 17.61
CA ALA A 38 -5.77 -6.34 16.40
C ALA A 38 -4.24 -6.32 16.56
N ILE A 39 -3.52 -6.25 15.46
CA ILE A 39 -2.05 -6.31 15.51
C ILE A 39 -1.50 -5.09 16.26
N GLY A 40 -0.87 -5.36 17.40
CA GLY A 40 -0.32 -4.33 18.27
C GLY A 40 -1.35 -3.50 19.04
N CYS A 41 -2.63 -3.93 19.06
CA CYS A 41 -3.69 -3.28 19.80
C CYS A 41 -4.68 -4.28 20.36
N ASP A 42 -4.91 -4.22 21.66
CA ASP A 42 -6.03 -4.87 22.33
C ASP A 42 -7.23 -3.90 22.35
N ILE A 43 -8.40 -4.41 21.98
CA ILE A 43 -9.64 -3.65 21.91
C ILE A 43 -10.64 -4.31 22.86
N ILE A 44 -11.15 -3.55 23.80
CA ILE A 44 -12.11 -4.02 24.82
C ILE A 44 -13.34 -3.10 24.76
N ALA A 45 -14.47 -3.66 24.34
CA ALA A 45 -15.76 -2.95 24.31
C ALA A 45 -16.61 -3.35 25.51
N LYS A 46 -17.02 -2.35 26.30
CA LYS A 46 -17.79 -2.52 27.54
C LYS A 46 -19.27 -2.22 27.31
N ASP A 47 -20.13 -2.75 28.16
CA ASP A 47 -21.59 -2.57 28.14
C ASP A 47 -22.05 -1.11 28.31
N ASN A 48 -21.22 -0.29 28.97
CA ASN A 48 -21.42 1.15 29.13
C ASN A 48 -21.08 1.97 27.89
N HIS A 49 -20.92 1.33 26.72
CA HIS A 49 -20.58 1.95 25.44
C HIS A 49 -19.19 2.61 25.40
N THR A 50 -18.28 2.19 26.27
CA THR A 50 -16.88 2.59 26.17
C THR A 50 -16.07 1.51 25.46
N VAL A 51 -15.17 1.94 24.59
CA VAL A 51 -14.22 1.06 23.91
C VAL A 51 -12.82 1.52 24.24
N GLU A 52 -12.05 0.62 24.81
CA GLU A 52 -10.68 0.83 25.21
C GLU A 52 -9.73 0.22 24.19
N PHE A 53 -8.73 0.99 23.77
CA PHE A 53 -7.67 0.58 22.85
C PHE A 53 -6.35 0.66 23.60
N SER A 54 -5.62 -0.45 23.70
CA SER A 54 -4.34 -0.52 24.40
C SER A 54 -3.28 -1.23 23.54
N GLY A 55 -2.02 -0.81 23.69
CA GLY A 55 -0.90 -1.33 22.92
C GLY A 55 -0.26 -0.31 21.99
N ALA A 56 0.75 -0.73 21.25
CA ALA A 56 1.57 0.15 20.41
C ALA A 56 0.77 0.84 19.28
N ASN A 57 -0.31 0.20 18.81
CA ASN A 57 -1.17 0.71 17.74
C ASN A 57 -2.54 1.23 18.22
N ALA A 58 -2.73 1.40 19.53
CA ALA A 58 -4.00 1.85 20.11
C ALA A 58 -4.51 3.14 19.46
N PHE A 59 -3.62 4.08 19.17
CA PHE A 59 -3.98 5.37 18.60
C PHE A 59 -4.42 5.24 17.12
N GLN A 60 -3.76 4.38 16.34
CA GLN A 60 -4.12 4.13 14.94
C GLN A 60 -5.46 3.40 14.82
N GLU A 61 -5.72 2.43 15.70
CA GLU A 61 -7.01 1.74 15.73
C GLU A 61 -8.14 2.67 16.16
N ALA A 62 -7.94 3.47 17.23
CA ALA A 62 -8.93 4.43 17.72
C ALA A 62 -9.28 5.53 16.69
N LYS A 63 -8.33 5.93 15.83
CA LYS A 63 -8.53 6.89 14.74
C LYS A 63 -9.66 6.50 13.80
N HIS A 64 -9.83 5.22 13.49
CA HIS A 64 -10.89 4.75 12.59
C HIS A 64 -12.30 5.06 13.12
N TRP A 65 -12.42 5.25 14.43
CA TRP A 65 -13.68 5.38 15.13
C TRP A 65 -13.93 6.77 15.73
N SER A 66 -12.96 7.68 15.67
CA SER A 66 -13.07 9.02 16.23
C SER A 66 -12.47 10.09 15.32
N LYS A 67 -13.34 10.96 14.78
CA LYS A 67 -12.90 12.12 13.99
C LYS A 67 -12.01 13.09 14.80
N LYS A 68 -12.19 13.15 16.13
CA LYS A 68 -11.37 13.98 17.02
C LYS A 68 -9.93 13.45 17.07
N ILE A 69 -9.77 12.14 17.20
CA ILE A 69 -8.44 11.48 17.20
C ILE A 69 -7.82 11.55 15.80
N ALA A 70 -8.61 11.37 14.74
CA ALA A 70 -8.13 11.53 13.37
C ALA A 70 -7.58 12.96 13.12
N LYS A 71 -8.25 13.98 13.66
CA LYS A 71 -7.81 15.39 13.56
C LYS A 71 -6.59 15.68 14.44
N GLN A 72 -6.47 15.05 15.60
CA GLN A 72 -5.27 15.15 16.45
C GLN A 72 -4.03 14.57 15.75
N LEU A 73 -4.16 13.43 15.06
CA LEU A 73 -3.09 12.84 14.25
C LEU A 73 -2.66 13.75 13.10
N ALA A 74 -3.61 14.36 12.39
CA ALA A 74 -3.29 15.26 11.28
C ALA A 74 -2.54 16.54 11.73
N ASN A 75 -2.64 16.90 13.00
CA ASN A 75 -1.95 18.06 13.59
C ASN A 75 -0.64 17.70 14.31
N MET A 76 -0.34 16.41 14.46
CA MET A 76 0.94 15.95 14.97
C MET A 76 1.92 15.92 13.79
N THR A 77 2.76 16.95 13.68
CA THR A 77 3.98 16.85 12.86
C THR A 77 4.71 15.57 13.26
N THR A 78 5.03 14.75 12.29
CA THR A 78 5.78 13.51 12.45
C THR A 78 7.11 13.81 13.15
N ASN A 79 7.15 13.62 14.44
CA ASN A 79 8.41 13.63 15.17
C ASN A 79 9.13 12.32 14.85
N ILE A 80 10.45 12.39 14.66
CA ILE A 80 11.34 11.22 14.48
C ILE A 80 11.14 10.17 15.60
N GLU A 81 10.63 10.59 16.77
CA GLU A 81 10.27 9.75 17.91
C GLU A 81 9.10 8.78 17.65
N ASP A 82 8.25 9.02 16.64
CA ASP A 82 7.10 8.16 16.31
C ASP A 82 7.44 7.01 15.34
N ILE A 83 8.70 6.90 14.90
CA ILE A 83 9.15 5.83 14.01
C ILE A 83 9.15 4.51 14.76
N PHE A 84 8.51 3.48 14.17
CA PHE A 84 8.49 2.13 14.73
C PHE A 84 9.90 1.56 14.83
N PRO A 85 10.43 1.24 16.05
CA PRO A 85 11.85 1.02 16.27
C PRO A 85 12.32 -0.42 16.04
N TYR A 86 11.40 -1.38 15.82
CA TYR A 86 11.74 -2.80 15.75
C TYR A 86 11.75 -3.30 14.30
N HIS A 87 12.40 -4.45 14.07
CA HIS A 87 12.39 -5.12 12.77
C HIS A 87 10.96 -5.42 12.29
N HIS A 88 10.70 -5.16 11.02
CA HIS A 88 9.38 -5.33 10.41
C HIS A 88 9.46 -5.49 8.90
N ILE A 89 8.36 -5.98 8.31
CA ILE A 89 8.16 -6.03 6.86
C ILE A 89 7.16 -4.94 6.47
N GLY A 90 7.45 -4.22 5.38
CA GLY A 90 6.56 -3.24 4.79
C GLY A 90 6.33 -3.50 3.31
N CYS A 91 5.15 -3.14 2.79
CA CYS A 91 4.83 -3.29 1.39
C CYS A 91 4.18 -2.03 0.82
N ALA A 92 4.65 -1.60 -0.35
CA ALA A 92 4.14 -0.44 -1.09
C ALA A 92 4.20 -0.68 -2.61
N GLU A 93 3.58 0.23 -3.39
CA GLU A 93 3.56 0.12 -4.84
C GLU A 93 3.66 1.47 -5.54
N THR A 94 4.04 1.44 -6.82
CA THR A 94 4.05 2.59 -7.72
C THR A 94 3.47 2.20 -9.07
N GLY A 95 2.72 3.13 -9.68
CA GLY A 95 2.22 3.04 -11.04
C GLY A 95 0.76 2.61 -11.18
N SER A 96 0.05 2.31 -10.08
CA SER A 96 -1.36 1.92 -10.16
C SER A 96 -2.28 3.05 -10.62
N THR A 97 -1.89 4.30 -10.44
CA THR A 97 -2.66 5.49 -10.85
C THR A 97 -2.25 6.02 -12.23
N ASP A 98 -1.17 5.50 -12.80
CA ASP A 98 -0.65 5.92 -14.10
C ASP A 98 -1.29 5.09 -15.22
N TYR A 99 -1.75 5.76 -16.27
CA TYR A 99 -2.32 5.11 -17.46
C TYR A 99 -1.26 4.32 -18.23
N LEU A 100 -0.09 4.93 -18.46
CA LEU A 100 1.08 4.29 -19.09
C LEU A 100 1.95 3.58 -18.05
N GLY A 101 2.52 2.45 -18.43
CA GLY A 101 3.52 1.73 -17.63
C GLY A 101 2.95 0.71 -16.64
N PRO A 102 3.84 0.00 -15.94
CA PRO A 102 3.52 -1.16 -15.11
C PRO A 102 2.92 -0.77 -13.76
N ILE A 103 2.59 -1.79 -12.97
CA ILE A 103 2.51 -1.68 -11.51
C ILE A 103 3.75 -2.35 -10.92
N CYS A 104 4.50 -1.62 -10.10
CA CYS A 104 5.66 -2.13 -9.38
C CYS A 104 5.31 -2.26 -7.91
N VAL A 105 5.31 -3.47 -7.36
CA VAL A 105 5.08 -3.73 -5.94
C VAL A 105 6.37 -4.20 -5.30
N VAL A 106 6.72 -3.61 -4.17
CA VAL A 106 7.86 -4.02 -3.35
C VAL A 106 7.38 -4.37 -1.95
N SER A 107 7.80 -5.52 -1.46
CA SER A 107 7.82 -5.80 -0.02
C SER A 107 9.27 -5.76 0.44
N CYS A 108 9.53 -5.13 1.58
CA CYS A 108 10.86 -4.91 2.13
C CYS A 108 10.90 -5.30 3.60
N TYR A 109 12.00 -5.94 4.02
CA TYR A 109 12.31 -6.20 5.42
C TYR A 109 13.38 -5.24 5.89
N VAL A 110 13.19 -4.61 7.04
CA VAL A 110 14.18 -3.78 7.72
C VAL A 110 14.44 -4.30 9.13
N GLN A 111 15.70 -4.18 9.55
CA GLN A 111 16.16 -4.43 10.91
C GLN A 111 16.38 -3.09 11.62
N GLU A 112 16.61 -3.12 12.92
CA GLU A 112 16.86 -1.92 13.73
C GLU A 112 18.01 -1.06 13.17
N LYS A 113 19.11 -1.70 12.76
CA LYS A 113 20.25 -1.01 12.10
C LYS A 113 19.88 -0.35 10.75
N ASP A 114 18.93 -0.92 10.02
CA ASP A 114 18.49 -0.38 8.74
C ASP A 114 17.54 0.81 8.94
N ILE A 115 16.83 0.85 10.06
CA ILE A 115 15.97 1.97 10.45
C ILE A 115 16.81 3.23 10.63
N GLU A 116 17.96 3.14 11.31
CA GLU A 116 18.87 4.29 11.49
C GLU A 116 19.40 4.80 10.14
N LEU A 117 19.79 3.92 9.23
CA LEU A 117 20.18 4.29 7.87
C LEU A 117 19.06 5.04 7.12
N LEU A 118 17.81 4.57 7.26
CA LEU A 118 16.66 5.16 6.57
C LEU A 118 16.26 6.52 7.19
N LYS A 119 16.43 6.71 8.49
CA LYS A 119 16.24 8.01 9.17
C LYS A 119 17.18 9.08 8.63
N GLU A 120 18.40 8.72 8.22
CA GLU A 120 19.36 9.68 7.64
C GLU A 120 18.85 10.35 6.37
N PHE A 121 17.89 9.74 5.66
CA PHE A 121 17.29 10.35 4.48
C PHE A 121 16.42 11.58 4.80
N LYS A 122 15.95 11.72 6.05
CA LYS A 122 15.12 12.84 6.52
C LYS A 122 13.92 13.11 5.59
N ILE A 123 13.23 12.05 5.21
CA ILE A 123 12.08 12.13 4.33
C ILE A 123 10.84 12.32 5.19
N ASP A 124 10.29 13.53 5.20
CA ASP A 124 9.02 13.84 5.86
C ASP A 124 7.82 13.41 4.99
N ASP A 125 7.92 13.63 3.68
CA ASP A 125 6.91 13.25 2.70
C ASP A 125 7.60 12.77 1.41
N ILE A 126 7.49 11.47 1.13
CA ILE A 126 8.09 10.85 -0.05
C ILE A 126 7.49 11.38 -1.37
N THR A 127 6.27 11.91 -1.34
CA THR A 127 5.62 12.45 -2.54
C THR A 127 6.29 13.71 -3.05
N THR A 128 6.96 14.46 -2.18
CA THR A 128 7.69 15.69 -2.51
C THR A 128 9.04 15.42 -3.16
N LEU A 129 9.60 14.21 -3.00
CA LEU A 129 10.91 13.89 -3.56
C LEU A 129 10.90 13.87 -5.09
N SER A 130 11.90 14.52 -5.67
CA SER A 130 12.18 14.44 -7.10
C SER A 130 12.59 13.02 -7.52
N ASN A 131 12.47 12.70 -8.81
CA ASN A 131 12.95 11.43 -9.34
C ASN A 131 14.44 11.20 -9.11
N ARG A 132 15.25 12.28 -9.10
CA ARG A 132 16.69 12.21 -8.84
C ARG A 132 16.96 11.77 -7.40
N GLU A 133 16.27 12.34 -6.44
CA GLU A 133 16.39 11.99 -5.02
C GLU A 133 15.95 10.56 -4.77
N ILE A 134 14.83 10.12 -5.33
CA ILE A 134 14.39 8.71 -5.25
C ILE A 134 15.46 7.75 -5.80
N ILE A 135 16.07 8.08 -6.95
CA ILE A 135 17.13 7.25 -7.53
C ILE A 135 18.36 7.20 -6.62
N GLN A 136 18.72 8.32 -5.99
CA GLN A 136 19.83 8.38 -5.04
C GLN A 136 19.56 7.53 -3.80
N CYS A 137 18.40 7.70 -3.15
CA CYS A 137 17.99 6.90 -2.00
C CYS A 137 17.95 5.40 -2.33
N ALA A 138 17.32 5.05 -3.45
CA ALA A 138 17.21 3.65 -3.88
C ALA A 138 18.58 2.98 -4.07
N LYS A 139 19.56 3.69 -4.66
CA LYS A 139 20.93 3.19 -4.85
C LYS A 139 21.65 2.90 -3.53
N LEU A 140 21.32 3.63 -2.45
CA LEU A 140 21.91 3.44 -1.13
C LEU A 140 21.36 2.20 -0.41
N ILE A 141 20.12 1.81 -0.69
CA ILE A 141 19.41 0.76 0.05
C ILE A 141 19.20 -0.55 -0.72
N LYS A 142 19.13 -0.52 -2.05
CA LYS A 142 18.76 -1.69 -2.88
C LYS A 142 19.67 -2.92 -2.70
N ASP A 143 20.94 -2.69 -2.40
CA ASP A 143 21.93 -3.76 -2.23
C ASP A 143 22.13 -4.12 -0.74
N LYS A 144 21.49 -3.42 0.19
CA LYS A 144 21.62 -3.61 1.63
C LYS A 144 20.39 -4.28 2.26
N LEU A 145 19.21 -4.02 1.72
CA LEU A 145 17.96 -4.49 2.30
C LEU A 145 17.48 -5.80 1.65
N ILE A 146 16.78 -6.61 2.43
CA ILE A 146 16.08 -7.79 1.91
C ILE A 146 14.72 -7.35 1.39
N TYR A 147 14.47 -7.52 0.09
CA TYR A 147 13.19 -7.18 -0.50
C TYR A 147 12.79 -8.14 -1.64
N SER A 148 11.54 -8.04 -2.03
CA SER A 148 10.96 -8.66 -3.23
C SER A 148 10.32 -7.58 -4.08
N LEU A 149 10.72 -7.50 -5.34
CA LEU A 149 10.12 -6.65 -6.35
C LEU A 149 9.30 -7.50 -7.31
N LEU A 150 8.04 -7.13 -7.52
CA LEU A 150 7.17 -7.66 -8.54
C LEU A 150 6.80 -6.55 -9.52
N ILE A 151 6.99 -6.80 -10.81
CA ILE A 151 6.63 -5.87 -11.89
C ILE A 151 5.51 -6.53 -12.70
N LEU A 152 4.32 -5.96 -12.66
CA LEU A 152 3.21 -6.36 -13.49
C LEU A 152 3.14 -5.42 -14.70
N ASP A 153 3.58 -5.91 -15.85
CA ASP A 153 3.49 -5.16 -17.10
C ASP A 153 2.04 -5.01 -17.59
N ASN A 154 1.84 -4.14 -18.56
CA ASN A 154 0.50 -3.82 -19.05
C ASN A 154 -0.19 -5.00 -19.75
N SER A 155 0.54 -5.88 -20.43
CA SER A 155 -0.04 -7.05 -21.10
C SER A 155 -0.66 -8.01 -20.09
N HIS A 156 0.09 -8.36 -19.04
CA HIS A 156 -0.40 -9.22 -17.97
C HIS A 156 -1.50 -8.53 -17.14
N TYR A 157 -1.35 -7.22 -16.85
CA TYR A 157 -2.39 -6.44 -16.18
C TYR A 157 -3.72 -6.48 -16.95
N ASN A 158 -3.70 -6.17 -18.25
CA ASN A 158 -4.87 -6.15 -19.10
C ASN A 158 -5.52 -7.54 -19.24
N LYS A 159 -4.68 -8.60 -19.28
CA LYS A 159 -5.19 -9.97 -19.23
C LYS A 159 -5.93 -10.24 -17.92
N MET A 160 -5.36 -9.91 -16.77
CA MET A 160 -6.04 -10.09 -15.48
C MET A 160 -7.37 -9.32 -15.43
N VAL A 161 -7.40 -8.08 -15.96
CA VAL A 161 -8.64 -7.30 -16.04
C VAL A 161 -9.68 -7.98 -16.93
N SER A 162 -9.28 -8.55 -18.08
CA SER A 162 -10.19 -9.31 -18.97
C SER A 162 -10.69 -10.60 -18.33
N ASP A 163 -9.91 -11.20 -17.42
CA ASP A 163 -10.27 -12.37 -16.63
C ASP A 163 -11.21 -12.00 -15.43
N GLY A 164 -11.63 -10.72 -15.33
CA GLY A 164 -12.60 -10.25 -14.33
C GLY A 164 -11.99 -9.68 -13.03
N PHE A 165 -10.66 -9.55 -12.94
CA PHE A 165 -10.03 -8.94 -11.78
C PHE A 165 -10.08 -7.41 -11.87
N ASN A 166 -10.49 -6.75 -10.78
CA ASN A 166 -10.31 -5.31 -10.67
C ASN A 166 -8.91 -4.96 -10.13
N GLN A 167 -8.53 -3.70 -10.25
CA GLN A 167 -7.20 -3.23 -9.84
C GLN A 167 -6.88 -3.50 -8.37
N ALA A 168 -7.86 -3.37 -7.47
CA ALA A 168 -7.67 -3.62 -6.04
C ALA A 168 -7.41 -5.11 -5.77
N ASN A 169 -8.10 -6.01 -6.49
CA ASN A 169 -7.84 -7.44 -6.43
C ASN A 169 -6.41 -7.76 -6.91
N ILE A 170 -6.02 -7.22 -8.06
CA ILE A 170 -4.68 -7.38 -8.63
C ILE A 170 -3.61 -6.91 -7.63
N LYS A 171 -3.79 -5.72 -7.05
CA LYS A 171 -2.87 -5.19 -6.03
C LYS A 171 -2.79 -6.10 -4.81
N SER A 172 -3.93 -6.59 -4.30
CA SER A 172 -3.96 -7.48 -3.14
C SER A 172 -3.14 -8.75 -3.36
N LYS A 173 -3.27 -9.37 -4.54
CA LYS A 173 -2.47 -10.55 -4.92
C LYS A 173 -0.97 -10.24 -4.98
N LEU A 174 -0.59 -9.13 -5.59
CA LEU A 174 0.81 -8.72 -5.69
C LEU A 174 1.42 -8.40 -4.31
N TYR A 175 0.69 -7.68 -3.45
CA TYR A 175 1.13 -7.38 -2.09
C TYR A 175 1.33 -8.65 -1.27
N ASN A 176 0.37 -9.56 -1.32
CA ASN A 176 0.49 -10.86 -0.65
C ASN A 176 1.72 -11.63 -1.16
N GLN A 177 1.87 -11.78 -2.47
CA GLN A 177 2.97 -12.55 -3.05
C GLN A 177 4.34 -11.91 -2.76
N ALA A 178 4.47 -10.58 -2.86
CA ALA A 178 5.71 -9.89 -2.52
C ALA A 178 6.07 -10.10 -1.04
N THR A 179 5.09 -10.05 -0.15
CA THR A 179 5.30 -10.28 1.29
C THR A 179 5.68 -11.73 1.58
N VAL A 180 5.02 -12.71 0.97
CA VAL A 180 5.39 -14.13 1.05
C VAL A 180 6.85 -14.34 0.61
N ASN A 181 7.24 -13.75 -0.52
CA ASN A 181 8.60 -13.87 -1.04
C ASN A 181 9.66 -13.30 -0.06
N VAL A 182 9.35 -12.18 0.61
CA VAL A 182 10.26 -11.60 1.62
C VAL A 182 10.32 -12.51 2.85
N MET A 183 9.19 -13.01 3.33
CA MET A 183 9.15 -13.93 4.47
C MET A 183 9.99 -15.20 4.23
N GLN A 184 10.02 -15.72 3.01
CA GLN A 184 10.85 -16.85 2.63
C GLN A 184 12.36 -16.55 2.65
N LYS A 185 12.75 -15.29 2.39
CA LYS A 185 14.15 -14.85 2.44
C LYS A 185 14.64 -14.55 3.85
N VAL A 186 13.73 -14.14 4.74
CA VAL A 186 14.03 -13.77 6.11
C VAL A 186 14.00 -15.00 7.02
N LYS A 187 15.14 -15.31 7.65
CA LYS A 187 15.29 -16.53 8.48
C LYS A 187 14.65 -16.44 9.86
N GLN A 188 14.20 -15.26 10.28
CA GLN A 188 13.62 -15.03 11.60
C GLN A 188 12.11 -14.76 11.51
N ASN A 189 11.42 -15.01 12.62
CA ASN A 189 9.99 -14.74 12.70
C ASN A 189 9.76 -13.22 12.85
N VAL A 190 9.21 -12.59 11.82
CA VAL A 190 8.84 -11.17 11.82
C VAL A 190 7.37 -11.03 12.20
N LYS A 191 7.13 -10.52 13.41
CA LYS A 191 5.76 -10.37 13.93
C LYS A 191 5.00 -9.23 13.28
N VAL A 192 5.68 -8.13 12.93
CA VAL A 192 5.04 -6.93 12.37
C VAL A 192 5.21 -6.89 10.86
N LYS A 193 4.09 -6.92 10.16
CA LYS A 193 4.00 -6.81 8.70
C LYS A 193 2.97 -5.74 8.36
N VAL A 194 3.38 -4.71 7.61
CA VAL A 194 2.59 -3.50 7.36
C VAL A 194 2.40 -3.30 5.87
N ILE A 195 1.20 -2.95 5.47
CA ILE A 195 0.93 -2.48 4.12
C ILE A 195 0.32 -1.08 4.15
N ASN A 196 0.68 -0.26 3.18
CA ASN A 196 -0.03 1.00 2.95
C ASN A 196 -1.45 0.68 2.49
N GLN A 197 -2.45 1.15 3.27
CA GLN A 197 -3.83 0.73 3.10
C GLN A 197 -4.44 1.33 1.83
N PHE A 198 -4.95 0.50 0.94
CA PHE A 198 -5.67 0.90 -0.28
C PHE A 198 -7.10 0.33 -0.36
N VAL A 199 -7.42 -0.67 0.48
CA VAL A 199 -8.76 -1.24 0.67
C VAL A 199 -8.94 -1.65 2.13
N SER A 200 -10.17 -1.96 2.55
CA SER A 200 -10.41 -2.50 3.89
C SER A 200 -9.77 -3.89 4.05
N PRO A 201 -9.36 -4.28 5.26
CA PRO A 201 -8.84 -5.63 5.53
C PRO A 201 -9.77 -6.74 5.03
N LYS A 202 -11.07 -6.61 5.28
CA LYS A 202 -12.09 -7.56 4.81
C LYS A 202 -12.06 -7.71 3.29
N THR A 203 -12.00 -6.61 2.56
CA THR A 203 -11.95 -6.62 1.08
C THR A 203 -10.65 -7.25 0.58
N TYR A 204 -9.52 -6.91 1.20
CA TYR A 204 -8.21 -7.46 0.88
C TYR A 204 -8.22 -9.00 1.01
N PHE A 205 -8.62 -9.52 2.16
CA PHE A 205 -8.65 -10.97 2.39
C PHE A 205 -9.70 -11.70 1.53
N ASN A 206 -10.83 -11.05 1.21
CA ASN A 206 -11.78 -11.62 0.27
C ASN A 206 -11.19 -11.80 -1.14
N TYR A 207 -10.33 -10.88 -1.58
CA TYR A 207 -9.63 -11.02 -2.86
C TYR A 207 -8.60 -12.16 -2.85
N LEU A 208 -8.11 -12.56 -1.70
CA LEU A 208 -7.11 -13.61 -1.54
C LEU A 208 -7.68 -15.00 -1.19
N LYS A 209 -9.00 -15.14 -1.10
CA LYS A 209 -9.65 -16.38 -0.62
C LYS A 209 -9.23 -17.65 -1.37
N ASN A 210 -8.83 -17.53 -2.63
CA ASN A 210 -8.42 -18.64 -3.49
C ASN A 210 -6.90 -18.77 -3.61
N GLU A 211 -6.12 -17.94 -2.91
CA GLU A 211 -4.65 -18.03 -2.90
C GLU A 211 -4.21 -19.16 -1.95
N VAL A 212 -3.19 -19.91 -2.39
CA VAL A 212 -2.65 -21.06 -1.62
C VAL A 212 -1.99 -20.60 -0.32
N ILE A 213 -1.27 -19.47 -0.38
CA ILE A 213 -0.58 -18.89 0.78
C ILE A 213 -1.06 -17.46 0.97
N VAL A 214 -1.62 -17.19 2.14
CA VAL A 214 -2.10 -15.85 2.52
C VAL A 214 -1.44 -15.42 3.82
N VAL A 215 -0.79 -14.27 3.79
CA VAL A 215 -0.25 -13.61 4.98
C VAL A 215 -1.41 -12.96 5.73
N LYS A 216 -1.82 -13.54 6.87
CA LYS A 216 -3.02 -13.13 7.60
C LYS A 216 -2.77 -12.05 8.65
N ASP A 217 -1.57 -12.02 9.21
CA ASP A 217 -1.14 -11.12 10.29
C ASP A 217 -0.56 -9.80 9.72
N LEU A 218 -1.38 -9.10 8.91
CA LEU A 218 -1.04 -7.84 8.27
C LEU A 218 -1.69 -6.65 8.98
N MET A 219 -0.91 -5.59 9.17
CA MET A 219 -1.39 -4.27 9.57
C MET A 219 -1.71 -3.44 8.31
N PHE A 220 -2.89 -2.82 8.31
CA PHE A 220 -3.35 -1.93 7.26
C PHE A 220 -3.30 -0.50 7.80
N VAL A 221 -2.32 0.27 7.35
CA VAL A 221 -2.05 1.61 7.89
C VAL A 221 -2.05 2.62 6.75
N SER A 222 -2.79 3.72 6.90
CA SER A 222 -2.71 4.85 5.97
C SER A 222 -1.45 5.65 6.26
N ASP A 223 -0.78 6.15 5.20
CA ASP A 223 0.46 6.92 5.30
C ASP A 223 1.53 6.18 6.14
N ALA A 224 1.59 4.87 5.92
CA ALA A 224 2.41 3.96 6.73
C ALA A 224 3.92 4.23 6.60
N GLU A 225 4.35 4.81 5.48
CA GLU A 225 5.75 5.20 5.21
C GLU A 225 6.29 6.23 6.20
N GLN A 226 5.42 7.04 6.81
CA GLN A 226 5.83 8.04 7.80
C GLN A 226 6.30 7.41 9.13
N LYS A 227 5.80 6.22 9.45
CA LYS A 227 6.07 5.52 10.71
C LYS A 227 6.87 4.24 10.54
N TYR A 228 6.67 3.52 9.45
CA TYR A 228 7.24 2.20 9.21
C TYR A 228 8.30 2.27 8.12
N MET A 229 9.55 2.27 8.51
CA MET A 229 10.69 2.42 7.59
C MET A 229 10.76 1.33 6.51
N ALA A 230 10.20 0.13 6.75
CA ALA A 230 10.08 -0.89 5.71
C ALA A 230 9.08 -0.49 4.62
N VAL A 231 8.01 0.25 4.96
CA VAL A 231 7.06 0.78 3.96
C VAL A 231 7.71 1.90 3.18
N LEU A 232 8.40 2.84 3.84
CA LEU A 232 9.18 3.89 3.18
C LEU A 232 10.21 3.31 2.20
N ALA A 233 10.99 2.31 2.64
CA ALA A 233 11.97 1.64 1.79
C ALA A 233 11.30 0.93 0.59
N ALA A 234 10.15 0.27 0.82
CA ALA A 234 9.38 -0.38 -0.23
C ALA A 234 8.86 0.64 -1.26
N GLU A 235 8.41 1.81 -0.82
CA GLU A 235 7.95 2.87 -1.70
C GLU A 235 9.08 3.48 -2.53
N ILE A 236 10.23 3.78 -1.92
CA ILE A 236 11.44 4.23 -2.63
C ILE A 236 11.84 3.22 -3.71
N LEU A 237 11.91 1.93 -3.36
CA LEU A 237 12.34 0.87 -4.28
C LEU A 237 11.30 0.61 -5.39
N SER A 238 10.00 0.65 -5.09
CA SER A 238 8.94 0.49 -6.09
C SER A 238 8.93 1.65 -7.09
N ARG A 239 9.07 2.90 -6.60
CA ARG A 239 9.16 4.09 -7.44
C ARG A 239 10.44 4.08 -8.28
N TYR A 240 11.57 3.64 -7.73
CA TYR A 240 12.80 3.46 -8.49
C TYR A 240 12.64 2.43 -9.63
N ALA A 241 12.07 1.25 -9.34
CA ALA A 241 11.82 0.22 -10.34
C ALA A 241 10.88 0.72 -11.44
N TYR A 242 9.81 1.44 -11.06
CA TYR A 242 8.89 2.08 -12.01
C TYR A 242 9.61 3.08 -12.90
N LEU A 243 10.47 3.95 -12.35
CA LEU A 243 11.23 4.93 -13.12
C LEU A 243 12.18 4.27 -14.12
N GLN A 244 12.84 3.17 -13.74
CA GLN A 244 13.70 2.41 -14.63
C GLN A 244 12.89 1.78 -15.78
N TYR A 245 11.76 1.15 -15.46
CA TYR A 245 10.87 0.57 -16.48
C TYR A 245 10.35 1.63 -17.43
N PHE A 246 9.88 2.76 -16.90
CA PHE A 246 9.32 3.87 -17.68
C PHE A 246 10.37 4.51 -18.60
N ALA A 247 11.62 4.65 -18.14
CA ALA A 247 12.73 5.12 -18.95
C ALA A 247 13.06 4.16 -20.10
N ASN A 248 13.04 2.84 -19.83
CA ASN A 248 13.25 1.83 -20.87
C ASN A 248 12.12 1.82 -21.90
N MET A 249 10.87 1.98 -21.46
CA MET A 249 9.71 2.10 -22.33
C MET A 249 9.80 3.35 -23.21
N THR A 250 10.21 4.49 -22.64
CA THR A 250 10.51 5.75 -23.37
C THR A 250 11.54 5.54 -24.49
N LYS A 251 12.66 4.85 -24.17
CA LYS A 251 13.69 4.55 -25.15
C LYS A 251 13.17 3.63 -26.26
N SER A 252 12.47 2.55 -25.90
CA SER A 252 11.94 1.56 -26.86
C SER A 252 10.92 2.18 -27.82
N LEU A 253 10.06 3.06 -27.34
CA LEU A 253 9.05 3.75 -28.15
C LEU A 253 9.64 4.96 -28.89
N LYS A 254 10.86 5.39 -28.55
CA LYS A 254 11.50 6.59 -29.11
C LYS A 254 10.55 7.82 -29.05
N MET A 255 9.92 8.01 -27.90
CA MET A 255 8.91 9.05 -27.63
C MET A 255 9.00 9.51 -26.17
N ASN A 256 8.83 10.79 -25.93
CA ASN A 256 8.72 11.31 -24.56
C ASN A 256 7.38 10.88 -23.95
N LEU A 257 7.44 10.07 -22.91
CA LEU A 257 6.28 9.59 -22.18
C LEU A 257 6.01 10.49 -20.97
N ILE A 258 4.73 10.60 -20.61
CA ILE A 258 4.26 11.39 -19.46
C ILE A 258 3.56 10.43 -18.50
N ARG A 259 3.83 10.57 -17.20
CA ARG A 259 3.17 9.79 -16.15
C ARG A 259 1.81 10.38 -15.80
N GLY A 260 1.01 9.59 -15.07
CA GLY A 260 -0.33 9.97 -14.63
C GLY A 260 -1.43 9.53 -15.59
N SER A 261 -2.56 10.23 -15.53
CA SER A 261 -3.78 9.91 -16.30
C SER A 261 -4.48 11.17 -16.82
N SER A 262 -3.75 12.27 -16.98
CA SER A 262 -4.25 13.54 -17.52
C SER A 262 -4.54 13.45 -19.02
N SER A 263 -5.21 14.48 -19.58
CA SER A 263 -5.45 14.61 -21.02
C SER A 263 -4.17 14.68 -21.86
N GLN A 264 -3.08 15.20 -21.31
CA GLN A 264 -1.77 15.19 -21.96
C GLN A 264 -1.26 13.76 -22.18
N VAL A 265 -1.52 12.86 -21.23
CA VAL A 265 -1.18 11.42 -21.35
C VAL A 265 -2.00 10.78 -22.47
N ASP A 266 -3.28 11.18 -22.64
CA ASP A 266 -4.13 10.67 -23.72
C ASP A 266 -3.54 11.03 -25.10
N VAL A 267 -3.08 12.27 -25.29
CA VAL A 267 -2.42 12.71 -26.52
C VAL A 267 -1.15 11.90 -26.80
N VAL A 268 -0.32 11.63 -25.76
CA VAL A 268 0.87 10.81 -25.92
C VAL A 268 0.50 9.38 -26.32
N ALA A 269 -0.51 8.78 -25.68
CA ALA A 269 -0.97 7.43 -26.02
C ALA A 269 -1.56 7.34 -27.43
N ALA A 270 -2.31 8.35 -27.87
CA ALA A 270 -2.81 8.43 -29.25
C ALA A 270 -1.65 8.50 -30.26
N LYS A 271 -0.63 9.32 -30.01
CA LYS A 271 0.59 9.37 -30.85
C LYS A 271 1.33 8.02 -30.89
N ILE A 272 1.41 7.29 -29.78
CA ILE A 272 1.99 5.93 -29.75
C ILE A 272 1.18 5.01 -30.65
N ALA A 273 -0.15 5.02 -30.54
CA ALA A 273 -1.03 4.18 -31.34
C ALA A 273 -0.96 4.53 -32.84
N ALA A 274 -0.95 5.81 -33.18
CA ALA A 274 -0.79 6.27 -34.58
C ALA A 274 0.54 5.81 -35.20
N LYS A 275 1.64 5.80 -34.40
CA LYS A 275 2.96 5.41 -34.89
C LYS A 275 3.18 3.90 -35.00
N TYR A 276 2.65 3.11 -34.06
CA TYR A 276 2.93 1.69 -33.93
C TYR A 276 1.72 0.77 -34.14
N GLY A 277 0.55 1.35 -34.46
CA GLY A 277 -0.73 0.67 -34.54
C GLY A 277 -1.43 0.55 -33.17
N GLU A 278 -2.75 0.49 -33.16
CA GLU A 278 -3.55 0.49 -31.92
C GLU A 278 -3.22 -0.69 -30.97
N ASN A 279 -2.80 -1.82 -31.53
CA ASN A 279 -2.45 -3.01 -30.74
C ASN A 279 -1.31 -2.76 -29.74
N ILE A 280 -0.46 -1.76 -29.95
CA ILE A 280 0.61 -1.41 -29.01
C ILE A 280 0.04 -0.98 -27.66
N LEU A 281 -1.14 -0.40 -27.63
CA LEU A 281 -1.79 0.04 -26.39
C LEU A 281 -1.98 -1.11 -25.39
N THR A 282 -2.21 -2.32 -25.85
CA THR A 282 -2.32 -3.49 -24.96
C THR A 282 -1.07 -3.75 -24.15
N LYS A 283 0.10 -3.31 -24.65
CA LYS A 283 1.42 -3.53 -24.07
C LYS A 283 1.92 -2.34 -23.23
N VAL A 284 1.32 -1.16 -23.39
CA VAL A 284 1.88 0.07 -22.79
C VAL A 284 0.92 0.83 -21.90
N VAL A 285 -0.41 0.55 -21.96
CA VAL A 285 -1.41 1.23 -21.15
C VAL A 285 -2.31 0.27 -20.37
N LYS A 286 -2.96 0.75 -19.32
CA LYS A 286 -4.02 0.06 -18.58
C LYS A 286 -5.36 0.31 -19.24
N LEU A 287 -5.84 -0.64 -20.06
CA LEU A 287 -7.00 -0.47 -20.96
C LEU A 287 -8.32 -0.17 -20.24
N ASN A 288 -8.46 -0.53 -18.98
CA ASN A 288 -9.66 -0.27 -18.17
C ASN A 288 -9.79 1.18 -17.69
N PHE A 289 -8.75 2.01 -17.88
CA PHE A 289 -8.80 3.44 -17.54
C PHE A 289 -9.71 4.21 -18.51
N THR A 290 -10.36 5.25 -18.01
CA THR A 290 -11.20 6.15 -18.83
C THR A 290 -10.42 6.82 -19.97
N ASN A 291 -9.10 6.97 -19.78
CA ASN A 291 -8.15 7.42 -20.80
C ASN A 291 -8.31 6.66 -22.14
N THR A 292 -8.52 5.35 -22.07
CA THR A 292 -8.67 4.52 -23.29
C THR A 292 -9.81 5.01 -24.20
N LYS A 293 -10.95 5.46 -23.62
CA LYS A 293 -12.06 6.01 -24.39
C LYS A 293 -11.67 7.32 -25.07
N ARG A 294 -10.94 8.20 -24.36
CA ARG A 294 -10.48 9.49 -24.90
C ARG A 294 -9.42 9.30 -25.98
N VAL A 295 -8.49 8.37 -25.78
CA VAL A 295 -7.48 8.01 -26.80
C VAL A 295 -8.15 7.52 -28.09
N LYS A 296 -9.16 6.63 -27.99
CA LYS A 296 -9.91 6.15 -29.16
C LYS A 296 -10.68 7.27 -29.88
N ALA A 297 -11.17 8.28 -29.15
CA ALA A 297 -11.80 9.45 -29.77
C ALA A 297 -10.75 10.27 -30.57
N LEU A 298 -9.59 10.57 -29.96
CA LEU A 298 -8.49 11.29 -30.64
C LEU A 298 -7.98 10.58 -31.89
N LEU A 299 -8.00 9.25 -31.92
CA LEU A 299 -7.56 8.48 -33.11
C LEU A 299 -8.58 8.52 -34.26
N LYS A 300 -9.86 8.78 -33.97
CA LYS A 300 -10.90 8.93 -35.03
C LYS A 300 -10.93 10.32 -35.65
N GLU A 301 -10.37 11.32 -34.96
CA GLU A 301 -10.30 12.72 -35.41
C GLU A 301 -9.05 13.00 -36.27
N GLN A 302 -8.13 12.03 -36.38
CA GLN A 302 -6.92 12.08 -37.23
C GLN A 302 -7.17 11.38 -38.57
#